data_da4e02c9f2c07161392cb1e0203bcfe5
#
_entry.id   da4e02c9f2c07161392cb1e0203bcfe5
#
_cell.length_a   1.000
_cell.length_b   1.000
_cell.length_c   1.000
_cell.angle_alpha   90.00
_cell.angle_beta   90.00
_cell.angle_gamma   90.00
#
_symmetry.space_group_name_H-M   'P 1'
#
loop_
_entity.id
_entity.type
_entity.pdbx_description
1 polymer ?
#
loop_
_entity_poly.entity_id
_entity_poly.type
_entity_poly.pdbx_seq_one_letter_code
_entity_poly.pdbx_strand_id
1 'polypeptide(L)'
;MMNKVRQIFKSESRWEALFLSLLLSAIGFGLYKGVIDNYMAEVVRMNELDRGITEFFREVPGLLLVLILAVFYRSSAEKMYKMGMVVMVIGMCMQAFISPVKTLVILAIFIYSTGEHIQLGMKNTLSLEYSKEGHGGQALGYQNSIYQIGNLFGYVAVIVAFAVVSSTALFQPVFVVAMVFFALAMIVSFRLVDKSRTDKNKSRFYFRKKFTKYYMLEVFYGARKQVFFTFGPYVLILFYGADAGVISMLFAISAIACFILAPLVGKLIDKVGYKTVMIADTLILVIVCFFYGFAHHLFSMETAFVVCCVNYILDSVISLASMASNVYVQDISDSQQEMRATISTGISVNHLITIFIALLGGWIWNAVGIETLFVLSAVLGLCNSAYAATIKTGKD
;
A
#
# COMPACT_ATOMS: atom_id res chain seq x y z
N MET A 1 11.09 26.07 -6.94
CA MET A 1 11.00 24.65 -6.50
C MET A 1 12.12 23.81 -7.11
N MET A 2 12.33 23.82 -8.41
CA MET A 2 13.33 23.00 -9.12
C MET A 2 14.77 23.21 -8.65
N ASN A 3 15.19 24.46 -8.30
CA ASN A 3 16.53 24.74 -7.78
C ASN A 3 16.78 24.11 -6.40
N LYS A 4 15.76 24.03 -5.52
CA LYS A 4 15.87 23.34 -4.23
C LYS A 4 15.99 21.83 -4.39
N VAL A 5 15.27 21.25 -5.38
CA VAL A 5 15.35 19.80 -5.67
C VAL A 5 16.74 19.44 -6.20
N ARG A 6 17.34 20.25 -7.10
CA ARG A 6 18.72 20.07 -7.59
C ARG A 6 19.78 20.09 -6.49
N GLN A 7 19.52 20.76 -5.37
CA GLN A 7 20.44 20.77 -4.23
C GLN A 7 20.49 19.44 -3.48
N ILE A 8 19.40 18.64 -3.54
CA ILE A 8 19.24 17.37 -2.84
C ILE A 8 19.88 16.22 -3.61
N PHE A 9 19.85 16.27 -4.95
CA PHE A 9 20.31 15.17 -5.79
C PHE A 9 21.68 15.42 -6.40
N LYS A 10 22.41 14.33 -6.69
CA LYS A 10 23.70 14.34 -7.38
C LYS A 10 23.50 14.80 -8.81
N SER A 11 24.34 15.68 -9.30
CA SER A 11 24.26 16.25 -10.66
C SER A 11 24.44 15.21 -11.78
N GLU A 12 25.20 14.14 -11.50
CA GLU A 12 25.46 13.03 -12.40
C GLU A 12 24.37 11.93 -12.39
N SER A 13 23.41 12.04 -11.47
CA SER A 13 22.30 11.08 -11.38
C SER A 13 21.19 11.44 -12.36
N ARG A 14 20.40 10.41 -12.71
CA ARG A 14 19.22 10.58 -13.58
C ARG A 14 17.93 10.66 -12.77
N TRP A 15 17.97 11.40 -11.66
CA TRP A 15 16.81 11.51 -10.75
C TRP A 15 15.57 12.08 -11.46
N GLU A 16 15.73 12.96 -12.44
CA GLU A 16 14.61 13.50 -13.22
C GLU A 16 13.89 12.38 -14.01
N ALA A 17 14.64 11.46 -14.61
CA ALA A 17 14.06 10.31 -15.30
C ALA A 17 13.35 9.36 -14.32
N LEU A 18 13.93 9.12 -13.14
CA LEU A 18 13.30 8.32 -12.11
C LEU A 18 11.98 8.94 -11.67
N PHE A 19 11.96 10.23 -11.37
CA PHE A 19 10.75 10.91 -10.87
C PHE A 19 9.68 11.06 -11.94
N LEU A 20 10.05 11.28 -13.20
CA LEU A 20 9.08 11.28 -14.29
C LEU A 20 8.49 9.89 -14.51
N SER A 21 9.31 8.84 -14.47
CA SER A 21 8.82 7.45 -14.53
C SER A 21 7.89 7.13 -13.35
N LEU A 22 8.23 7.58 -12.14
CA LEU A 22 7.37 7.40 -10.94
C LEU A 22 6.05 8.16 -11.05
N LEU A 23 6.06 9.40 -11.55
CA LEU A 23 4.84 10.18 -11.75
C LEU A 23 3.90 9.49 -12.74
N LEU A 24 4.42 9.07 -13.90
CA LEU A 24 3.63 8.39 -14.92
C LEU A 24 3.09 7.04 -14.40
N SER A 25 3.92 6.24 -13.72
CA SER A 25 3.47 4.98 -13.14
C SER A 25 2.42 5.19 -12.04
N ALA A 26 2.52 6.26 -11.27
CA ALA A 26 1.55 6.59 -10.23
C ALA A 26 0.20 7.02 -10.81
N ILE A 27 0.18 7.79 -11.92
CA ILE A 27 -1.07 8.09 -12.64
C ILE A 27 -1.73 6.78 -13.12
N GLY A 28 -0.94 5.89 -13.75
CA GLY A 28 -1.41 4.56 -14.16
C GLY A 28 -1.95 3.74 -12.99
N PHE A 29 -1.27 3.77 -11.83
CA PHE A 29 -1.72 3.09 -10.63
C PHE A 29 -3.02 3.66 -10.09
N GLY A 30 -3.17 4.99 -10.03
CA GLY A 30 -4.41 5.63 -9.57
C GLY A 30 -5.60 5.27 -10.47
N LEU A 31 -5.43 5.25 -11.80
CA LEU A 31 -6.43 4.78 -12.75
C LEU A 31 -6.81 3.31 -12.48
N TYR A 32 -5.80 2.44 -12.41
CA TYR A 32 -6.00 1.00 -12.17
C TYR A 32 -6.67 0.73 -10.84
N LYS A 33 -6.13 1.29 -9.74
CA LYS A 33 -6.65 1.07 -8.38
C LYS A 33 -8.06 1.63 -8.21
N GLY A 34 -8.37 2.74 -8.89
CA GLY A 34 -9.69 3.36 -8.85
C GLY A 34 -10.81 2.48 -9.40
N VAL A 35 -10.49 1.50 -10.27
CA VAL A 35 -11.51 0.69 -10.96
C VAL A 35 -11.42 -0.81 -10.70
N ILE A 36 -10.28 -1.34 -10.25
CA ILE A 36 -10.05 -2.80 -10.21
C ILE A 36 -11.00 -3.53 -9.27
N ASP A 37 -11.31 -2.96 -8.09
CA ASP A 37 -12.20 -3.59 -7.13
C ASP A 37 -13.64 -3.69 -7.69
N ASN A 38 -14.15 -2.64 -8.34
CA ASN A 38 -15.44 -2.65 -9.03
C ASN A 38 -15.43 -3.59 -10.24
N TYR A 39 -14.38 -3.58 -11.06
CA TYR A 39 -14.24 -4.50 -12.19
C TYR A 39 -14.32 -5.96 -11.74
N MET A 40 -13.64 -6.33 -10.67
CA MET A 40 -13.70 -7.67 -10.11
C MET A 40 -15.13 -8.04 -9.65
N ALA A 41 -15.81 -7.13 -8.98
CA ALA A 41 -17.16 -7.36 -8.47
C ALA A 41 -18.22 -7.34 -9.58
N GLU A 42 -18.21 -6.35 -10.46
CA GLU A 42 -19.30 -6.07 -11.40
C GLU A 42 -19.16 -6.83 -12.74
N VAL A 43 -17.94 -7.00 -13.25
CA VAL A 43 -17.67 -7.63 -14.56
C VAL A 43 -17.25 -9.08 -14.39
N VAL A 44 -16.25 -9.34 -13.54
CA VAL A 44 -15.73 -10.70 -13.33
C VAL A 44 -16.65 -11.53 -12.41
N ARG A 45 -17.53 -10.85 -11.65
CA ARG A 45 -18.47 -11.47 -10.70
C ARG A 45 -17.75 -12.26 -9.61
N MET A 46 -16.69 -11.67 -9.07
CA MET A 46 -15.97 -12.19 -7.90
C MET A 46 -16.74 -11.89 -6.62
N ASN A 47 -16.91 -12.88 -5.78
CA ASN A 47 -17.45 -12.73 -4.44
C ASN A 47 -16.34 -12.43 -3.40
N GLU A 48 -16.68 -12.41 -2.13
CA GLU A 48 -15.79 -12.11 -1.01
C GLU A 48 -14.62 -13.09 -0.90
N LEU A 49 -14.90 -14.39 -1.12
CA LEU A 49 -13.87 -15.44 -1.10
C LEU A 49 -12.91 -15.26 -2.28
N ASP A 50 -13.45 -15.03 -3.48
CA ASP A 50 -12.63 -14.76 -4.67
C ASP A 50 -11.74 -13.50 -4.46
N ARG A 51 -12.28 -12.48 -3.76
CA ARG A 51 -11.51 -11.27 -3.42
C ARG A 51 -10.34 -11.60 -2.49
N GLY A 52 -10.57 -12.43 -1.47
CA GLY A 52 -9.54 -12.92 -0.57
C GLY A 52 -8.46 -13.73 -1.30
N ILE A 53 -8.86 -14.63 -2.21
CA ILE A 53 -7.94 -15.41 -3.05
C ILE A 53 -7.13 -14.49 -3.98
N THR A 54 -7.78 -13.51 -4.60
CA THR A 54 -7.09 -12.54 -5.47
C THR A 54 -6.03 -11.77 -4.69
N GLU A 55 -6.37 -11.32 -3.50
CA GLU A 55 -5.44 -10.59 -2.65
C GLU A 55 -4.26 -11.45 -2.18
N PHE A 56 -4.52 -12.72 -1.86
CA PHE A 56 -3.45 -13.68 -1.58
C PHE A 56 -2.43 -13.70 -2.72
N PHE A 57 -2.89 -13.91 -3.97
CA PHE A 57 -1.99 -13.93 -5.11
C PHE A 57 -1.33 -12.57 -5.38
N ARG A 58 -1.99 -11.46 -5.06
CA ARG A 58 -1.41 -10.11 -5.17
C ARG A 58 -0.27 -9.89 -4.16
N GLU A 59 -0.36 -10.46 -2.97
CA GLU A 59 0.64 -10.28 -1.91
C GLU A 59 1.82 -11.27 -2.00
N VAL A 60 1.62 -12.45 -2.62
CA VAL A 60 2.68 -13.49 -2.77
C VAL A 60 3.97 -12.94 -3.40
N PRO A 61 3.96 -12.09 -4.45
CA PRO A 61 5.17 -11.50 -4.99
C PRO A 61 5.96 -10.65 -3.99
N GLY A 62 5.28 -9.97 -3.07
CA GLY A 62 5.91 -9.22 -1.98
C GLY A 62 6.72 -10.11 -1.04
N LEU A 63 6.15 -11.26 -0.68
CA LEU A 63 6.87 -12.28 0.10
C LEU A 63 8.05 -12.88 -0.68
N LEU A 64 7.85 -13.16 -1.98
CA LEU A 64 8.87 -13.74 -2.85
C LEU A 64 9.94 -12.72 -3.28
N LEU A 65 9.76 -11.43 -3.03
CA LEU A 65 10.69 -10.38 -3.47
C LEU A 65 12.12 -10.65 -3.00
N VAL A 66 12.30 -11.15 -1.78
CA VAL A 66 13.63 -11.51 -1.24
C VAL A 66 14.30 -12.58 -2.11
N LEU A 67 13.54 -13.58 -2.57
CA LEU A 67 14.04 -14.62 -3.47
C LEU A 67 14.35 -14.07 -4.86
N ILE A 68 13.46 -13.23 -5.40
CA ILE A 68 13.67 -12.55 -6.70
C ILE A 68 14.96 -11.73 -6.65
N LEU A 69 15.14 -10.91 -5.62
CA LEU A 69 16.35 -10.12 -5.43
C LEU A 69 17.60 -10.99 -5.21
N ALA A 70 17.46 -12.16 -4.57
CA ALA A 70 18.54 -13.11 -4.41
C ALA A 70 18.98 -13.75 -5.73
N VAL A 71 18.05 -14.08 -6.62
CA VAL A 71 18.35 -14.60 -7.98
C VAL A 71 19.07 -13.53 -8.81
N PHE A 72 18.61 -12.29 -8.73
CA PHE A 72 19.15 -11.16 -9.49
C PHE A 72 20.16 -10.32 -8.70
N TYR A 73 20.85 -10.89 -7.70
CA TYR A 73 21.76 -10.17 -6.80
C TYR A 73 22.91 -9.40 -7.52
N ARG A 74 23.25 -9.79 -8.75
CA ARG A 74 24.26 -9.11 -9.58
C ARG A 74 23.70 -7.95 -10.39
N SER A 75 22.39 -7.79 -10.43
CA SER A 75 21.75 -6.71 -11.18
C SER A 75 21.80 -5.40 -10.39
N SER A 76 21.97 -4.29 -11.11
CA SER A 76 21.86 -2.95 -10.53
C SER A 76 20.43 -2.63 -10.13
N ALA A 77 20.22 -1.66 -9.23
CA ALA A 77 18.89 -1.21 -8.84
C ALA A 77 18.12 -0.63 -10.03
N GLU A 78 18.81 0.07 -10.94
CA GLU A 78 18.21 0.59 -12.17
C GLU A 78 17.73 -0.54 -13.09
N LYS A 79 18.52 -1.61 -13.25
CA LYS A 79 18.13 -2.76 -14.05
C LYS A 79 16.92 -3.47 -13.47
N MET A 80 16.90 -3.67 -12.16
CA MET A 80 15.77 -4.25 -11.45
C MET A 80 14.51 -3.38 -11.56
N TYR A 81 14.65 -2.04 -11.44
CA TYR A 81 13.54 -1.12 -11.64
C TYR A 81 12.94 -1.22 -13.04
N LYS A 82 13.79 -1.22 -14.10
CA LYS A 82 13.37 -1.42 -15.50
C LYS A 82 12.64 -2.75 -15.69
N MET A 83 13.18 -3.83 -15.13
CA MET A 83 12.54 -5.15 -15.17
C MET A 83 11.17 -5.14 -14.50
N GLY A 84 11.05 -4.51 -13.32
CA GLY A 84 9.76 -4.33 -12.64
C GLY A 84 8.75 -3.59 -13.51
N MET A 85 9.17 -2.51 -14.18
CA MET A 85 8.31 -1.76 -15.11
C MET A 85 7.84 -2.59 -16.29
N VAL A 86 8.72 -3.42 -16.89
CA VAL A 86 8.34 -4.33 -17.99
C VAL A 86 7.29 -5.34 -17.51
N VAL A 87 7.49 -5.95 -16.35
CA VAL A 87 6.55 -6.93 -15.77
C VAL A 87 5.20 -6.28 -15.47
N MET A 88 5.19 -5.04 -14.92
CA MET A 88 3.95 -4.28 -14.69
C MET A 88 3.19 -4.03 -16.02
N VAL A 89 3.88 -3.62 -17.07
CA VAL A 89 3.26 -3.40 -18.38
C VAL A 89 2.65 -4.69 -18.92
N ILE A 90 3.34 -5.83 -18.80
CA ILE A 90 2.82 -7.14 -19.22
C ILE A 90 1.52 -7.45 -18.45
N GLY A 91 1.52 -7.32 -17.12
CA GLY A 91 0.32 -7.55 -16.30
C GLY A 91 -0.84 -6.61 -16.67
N MET A 92 -0.56 -5.34 -16.95
CA MET A 92 -1.57 -4.38 -17.39
C MET A 92 -2.09 -4.65 -18.81
N CYS A 93 -1.25 -5.09 -19.74
CA CYS A 93 -1.68 -5.55 -21.06
C CYS A 93 -2.64 -6.74 -20.92
N MET A 94 -2.30 -7.70 -20.07
CA MET A 94 -3.23 -8.81 -19.79
C MET A 94 -4.54 -8.26 -19.23
N GLN A 95 -4.50 -7.42 -18.19
CA GLN A 95 -5.71 -6.86 -17.58
C GLN A 95 -6.61 -6.11 -18.57
N ALA A 96 -6.02 -5.40 -19.55
CA ALA A 96 -6.75 -4.63 -20.56
C ALA A 96 -7.40 -5.49 -21.66
N PHE A 97 -6.81 -6.64 -22.01
CA PHE A 97 -7.19 -7.36 -23.23
C PHE A 97 -7.62 -8.81 -23.03
N ILE A 98 -7.43 -9.41 -21.84
CA ILE A 98 -7.90 -10.78 -21.58
C ILE A 98 -9.41 -10.82 -21.28
N SER A 99 -10.00 -11.97 -21.50
CA SER A 99 -11.38 -12.23 -21.10
C SER A 99 -11.55 -12.10 -19.59
N PRO A 100 -12.70 -11.60 -19.09
CA PRO A 100 -12.96 -11.41 -17.65
C PRO A 100 -13.26 -12.74 -16.94
N VAL A 101 -12.33 -13.68 -17.01
CA VAL A 101 -12.39 -14.97 -16.33
C VAL A 101 -11.56 -14.87 -15.04
N LYS A 102 -12.12 -15.31 -13.91
CA LYS A 102 -11.51 -15.19 -12.57
C LYS A 102 -10.04 -15.57 -12.53
N THR A 103 -9.69 -16.76 -13.03
CA THR A 103 -8.30 -17.27 -13.06
C THR A 103 -7.36 -16.40 -13.88
N LEU A 104 -7.81 -15.91 -15.03
CA LEU A 104 -6.99 -15.05 -15.90
C LEU A 104 -6.77 -13.67 -15.28
N VAL A 105 -7.81 -13.12 -14.66
CA VAL A 105 -7.70 -11.83 -13.95
C VAL A 105 -6.77 -11.95 -12.75
N ILE A 106 -6.86 -13.02 -11.96
CA ILE A 106 -5.94 -13.29 -10.86
C ILE A 106 -4.49 -13.41 -11.38
N LEU A 107 -4.28 -14.12 -12.49
CA LEU A 107 -2.96 -14.25 -13.11
C LEU A 107 -2.42 -12.88 -13.58
N ALA A 108 -3.25 -12.06 -14.20
CA ALA A 108 -2.86 -10.70 -14.62
C ALA A 108 -2.48 -9.82 -13.41
N ILE A 109 -3.26 -9.89 -12.32
CA ILE A 109 -2.98 -9.19 -11.06
C ILE A 109 -1.68 -9.71 -10.43
N PHE A 110 -1.43 -11.01 -10.42
CA PHE A 110 -0.19 -11.60 -9.91
C PHE A 110 1.04 -11.11 -10.68
N ILE A 111 0.99 -11.09 -12.01
CA ILE A 111 2.08 -10.61 -12.86
C ILE A 111 2.29 -9.10 -12.63
N TYR A 112 1.22 -8.32 -12.65
CA TYR A 112 1.29 -6.88 -12.36
C TYR A 112 1.93 -6.62 -11.00
N SER A 113 1.45 -7.30 -9.96
CA SER A 113 1.93 -7.16 -8.59
C SER A 113 3.40 -7.57 -8.43
N THR A 114 3.86 -8.58 -9.18
CA THR A 114 5.29 -8.93 -9.22
C THR A 114 6.15 -7.76 -9.65
N GLY A 115 5.75 -7.07 -10.73
CA GLY A 115 6.44 -5.86 -11.19
C GLY A 115 6.35 -4.70 -10.19
N GLU A 116 5.18 -4.50 -9.59
CA GLU A 116 4.91 -3.46 -8.60
C GLU A 116 5.81 -3.61 -7.37
N HIS A 117 5.94 -4.82 -6.81
CA HIS A 117 6.79 -5.06 -5.63
C HIS A 117 8.28 -4.86 -5.94
N ILE A 118 8.73 -5.26 -7.14
CA ILE A 118 10.10 -4.97 -7.59
C ILE A 118 10.31 -3.45 -7.70
N GLN A 119 9.38 -2.72 -8.32
CA GLN A 119 9.44 -1.27 -8.45
C GLN A 119 9.44 -0.59 -7.08
N LEU A 120 8.59 -1.06 -6.15
CA LEU A 120 8.45 -0.49 -4.81
C LEU A 120 9.77 -0.55 -4.01
N GLY A 121 10.47 -1.69 -4.08
CA GLY A 121 11.78 -1.85 -3.45
C GLY A 121 12.86 -0.97 -4.10
N MET A 122 12.88 -0.94 -5.43
CA MET A 122 13.93 -0.25 -6.19
C MET A 122 13.77 1.27 -6.20
N LYS A 123 12.55 1.81 -6.22
CA LYS A 123 12.33 3.27 -6.17
C LYS A 123 12.94 3.92 -4.92
N ASN A 124 12.81 3.27 -3.76
CA ASN A 124 13.39 3.76 -2.51
C ASN A 124 14.93 3.70 -2.55
N THR A 125 15.46 2.57 -3.03
CA THR A 125 16.91 2.38 -3.19
C THR A 125 17.51 3.44 -4.12
N LEU A 126 16.93 3.64 -5.31
CA LEU A 126 17.41 4.63 -6.28
C LEU A 126 17.29 6.07 -5.77
N SER A 127 16.20 6.40 -5.07
CA SER A 127 16.04 7.74 -4.49
C SER A 127 17.12 8.05 -3.47
N LEU A 128 17.51 7.06 -2.66
CA LEU A 128 18.61 7.20 -1.70
C LEU A 128 19.98 7.24 -2.39
N GLU A 129 20.24 6.38 -3.38
CA GLU A 129 21.51 6.35 -4.11
C GLU A 129 21.77 7.64 -4.89
N TYR A 130 20.72 8.24 -5.45
CA TYR A 130 20.78 9.49 -6.20
C TYR A 130 20.82 10.73 -5.30
N SER A 131 20.48 10.62 -4.02
CA SER A 131 20.57 11.73 -3.08
C SER A 131 22.03 12.04 -2.71
N LYS A 132 22.27 13.33 -2.39
CA LYS A 132 23.53 13.75 -1.74
C LYS A 132 23.55 13.25 -0.29
N GLU A 133 24.74 13.16 0.27
CA GLU A 133 24.93 12.78 1.66
C GLU A 133 24.15 13.73 2.60
N GLY A 134 23.49 13.18 3.60
CA GLY A 134 22.63 13.93 4.52
C GLY A 134 21.23 14.31 3.98
N HIS A 135 20.90 14.04 2.71
CA HIS A 135 19.62 14.44 2.08
C HIS A 135 18.67 13.27 1.78
N GLY A 136 18.96 12.05 2.26
CA GLY A 136 18.18 10.84 1.95
C GLY A 136 16.71 10.95 2.37
N GLY A 137 16.41 11.50 3.54
CA GLY A 137 15.04 11.71 4.00
C GLY A 137 14.25 12.67 3.09
N GLN A 138 14.88 13.76 2.64
CA GLN A 138 14.27 14.69 1.69
C GLN A 138 14.01 14.03 0.34
N ALA A 139 14.93 13.21 -0.16
CA ALA A 139 14.78 12.49 -1.42
C ALA A 139 13.59 11.52 -1.38
N LEU A 140 13.43 10.75 -0.30
CA LEU A 140 12.27 9.87 -0.09
C LEU A 140 10.97 10.67 0.06
N GLY A 141 11.01 11.81 0.73
CA GLY A 141 9.85 12.70 0.86
C GLY A 141 9.39 13.22 -0.51
N TYR A 142 10.30 13.70 -1.36
CA TYR A 142 9.96 14.12 -2.73
C TYR A 142 9.43 12.97 -3.58
N GLN A 143 10.06 11.80 -3.50
CA GLN A 143 9.60 10.60 -4.19
C GLN A 143 8.15 10.27 -3.81
N ASN A 144 7.85 10.24 -2.51
CA ASN A 144 6.50 9.93 -2.02
C ASN A 144 5.49 11.00 -2.46
N SER A 145 5.84 12.29 -2.38
CA SER A 145 4.96 13.38 -2.82
C SER A 145 4.61 13.27 -4.31
N ILE A 146 5.59 12.98 -5.17
CA ILE A 146 5.37 12.81 -6.61
C ILE A 146 4.45 11.61 -6.87
N TYR A 147 4.67 10.50 -6.16
CA TYR A 147 3.85 9.31 -6.28
C TYR A 147 2.40 9.56 -5.86
N GLN A 148 2.19 10.23 -4.74
CA GLN A 148 0.83 10.57 -4.26
C GLN A 148 0.11 11.55 -5.19
N ILE A 149 0.81 12.55 -5.74
CA ILE A 149 0.24 13.46 -6.73
C ILE A 149 -0.21 12.68 -7.97
N GLY A 150 0.62 11.77 -8.49
CA GLY A 150 0.26 10.92 -9.62
C GLY A 150 -0.98 10.07 -9.36
N ASN A 151 -1.04 9.41 -8.20
CA ASN A 151 -2.21 8.63 -7.80
C ASN A 151 -3.49 9.48 -7.76
N LEU A 152 -3.39 10.67 -7.19
CA LEU A 152 -4.52 11.60 -7.10
C LEU A 152 -5.05 11.98 -8.49
N PHE A 153 -4.16 12.27 -9.45
CA PHE A 153 -4.58 12.53 -10.84
C PHE A 153 -5.31 11.33 -11.46
N GLY A 154 -4.83 10.10 -11.21
CA GLY A 154 -5.49 8.88 -11.65
C GLY A 154 -6.89 8.74 -11.05
N TYR A 155 -7.04 8.93 -9.74
CA TYR A 155 -8.35 8.86 -9.07
C TYR A 155 -9.31 9.93 -9.59
N VAL A 156 -8.86 11.18 -9.74
CA VAL A 156 -9.69 12.25 -10.28
C VAL A 156 -10.17 11.95 -11.70
N ALA A 157 -9.30 11.36 -12.53
CA ALA A 157 -9.68 10.96 -13.88
C ALA A 157 -10.80 9.89 -13.88
N VAL A 158 -10.73 8.90 -12.95
CA VAL A 158 -11.79 7.90 -12.77
C VAL A 158 -13.09 8.56 -12.29
N ILE A 159 -13.02 9.45 -11.28
CA ILE A 159 -14.19 10.18 -10.77
C ILE A 159 -14.90 10.89 -11.91
N VAL A 160 -14.15 11.65 -12.72
CA VAL A 160 -14.72 12.41 -13.85
C VAL A 160 -15.30 11.45 -14.90
N ALA A 161 -14.61 10.37 -15.25
CA ALA A 161 -15.09 9.41 -16.24
C ALA A 161 -16.42 8.77 -15.82
N PHE A 162 -16.53 8.30 -14.58
CA PHE A 162 -17.74 7.66 -14.07
C PHE A 162 -18.87 8.64 -13.74
N ALA A 163 -18.56 9.90 -13.47
CA ALA A 163 -19.58 10.96 -13.33
C ALA A 163 -20.25 11.29 -14.68
N VAL A 164 -19.53 11.15 -15.80
CA VAL A 164 -20.06 11.42 -17.15
C VAL A 164 -20.78 10.20 -17.72
N VAL A 165 -20.22 9.00 -17.52
CA VAL A 165 -20.76 7.74 -18.05
C VAL A 165 -20.69 6.67 -16.96
N SER A 166 -21.82 6.42 -16.30
CA SER A 166 -21.93 5.34 -15.32
C SER A 166 -22.17 3.99 -16.04
N SER A 167 -21.11 3.34 -16.50
CA SER A 167 -21.20 2.09 -17.26
C SER A 167 -20.01 1.19 -17.05
N THR A 168 -20.25 -0.11 -16.92
CA THR A 168 -19.19 -1.15 -16.88
C THR A 168 -18.33 -1.17 -18.15
N ALA A 169 -18.81 -0.61 -19.25
CA ALA A 169 -18.03 -0.47 -20.49
C ALA A 169 -16.80 0.44 -20.33
N LEU A 170 -16.74 1.29 -19.28
CA LEU A 170 -15.59 2.15 -19.02
C LEU A 170 -14.36 1.42 -18.45
N PHE A 171 -14.53 0.25 -17.85
CA PHE A 171 -13.39 -0.44 -17.21
C PHE A 171 -12.26 -0.74 -18.20
N GLN A 172 -12.59 -1.30 -19.36
CA GLN A 172 -11.56 -1.62 -20.38
C GLN A 172 -10.83 -0.37 -20.91
N PRO A 173 -11.49 0.72 -21.32
CA PRO A 173 -10.81 1.98 -21.67
C PRO A 173 -9.90 2.51 -20.55
N VAL A 174 -10.33 2.46 -19.30
CA VAL A 174 -9.50 2.90 -18.16
C VAL A 174 -8.25 2.03 -18.01
N PHE A 175 -8.37 0.69 -18.15
CA PHE A 175 -7.19 -0.19 -18.14
C PHE A 175 -6.25 0.08 -19.32
N VAL A 176 -6.76 0.37 -20.52
CA VAL A 176 -5.93 0.76 -21.67
C VAL A 176 -5.19 2.06 -21.41
N VAL A 177 -5.85 3.07 -20.86
CA VAL A 177 -5.20 4.34 -20.50
C VAL A 177 -4.15 4.13 -19.41
N ALA A 178 -4.45 3.34 -18.37
CA ALA A 178 -3.48 2.97 -17.33
C ALA A 178 -2.27 2.25 -17.92
N MET A 179 -2.48 1.30 -18.82
CA MET A 179 -1.42 0.59 -19.55
C MET A 179 -0.52 1.56 -20.34
N VAL A 180 -1.11 2.56 -21.01
CA VAL A 180 -0.34 3.59 -21.74
C VAL A 180 0.56 4.37 -20.78
N PHE A 181 0.05 4.78 -19.60
CA PHE A 181 0.86 5.46 -18.60
C PHE A 181 1.99 4.58 -18.07
N PHE A 182 1.75 3.30 -17.80
CA PHE A 182 2.80 2.36 -17.41
C PHE A 182 3.83 2.13 -18.53
N ALA A 183 3.40 2.05 -19.79
CA ALA A 183 4.29 1.94 -20.94
C ALA A 183 5.18 3.19 -21.11
N LEU A 184 4.61 4.38 -20.96
CA LEU A 184 5.38 5.63 -20.96
C LEU A 184 6.37 5.68 -19.79
N ALA A 185 5.95 5.27 -18.59
CA ALA A 185 6.83 5.17 -17.43
C ALA A 185 8.00 4.19 -17.68
N MET A 186 7.71 3.05 -18.29
CA MET A 186 8.71 2.06 -18.70
C MET A 186 9.71 2.67 -19.70
N ILE A 187 9.25 3.34 -20.75
CA ILE A 187 10.10 3.99 -21.77
C ILE A 187 11.02 5.01 -21.10
N VAL A 188 10.48 5.85 -20.19
CA VAL A 188 11.27 6.82 -19.45
C VAL A 188 12.30 6.13 -18.54
N SER A 189 11.96 4.98 -17.95
CA SER A 189 12.86 4.23 -17.07
C SER A 189 14.14 3.76 -17.81
N PHE A 190 14.08 3.50 -19.11
CA PHE A 190 15.26 3.11 -19.91
C PHE A 190 16.33 4.22 -20.00
N ARG A 191 15.99 5.48 -19.65
CA ARG A 191 16.97 6.57 -19.53
C ARG A 191 17.83 6.46 -18.25
N LEU A 192 17.48 5.59 -17.31
CA LEU A 192 18.29 5.34 -16.12
C LEU A 192 19.58 4.59 -16.55
N VAL A 193 20.72 5.10 -16.07
CA VAL A 193 22.03 4.51 -16.38
C VAL A 193 22.43 3.56 -15.26
N ASP A 194 22.79 2.34 -15.59
CA ASP A 194 23.17 1.31 -14.63
C ASP A 194 24.52 1.65 -13.96
N LYS A 195 24.47 2.38 -12.85
CA LYS A 195 25.64 2.81 -12.08
C LYS A 195 25.68 2.23 -10.67
N SER A 196 24.58 1.68 -10.17
CA SER A 196 24.54 1.16 -8.80
C SER A 196 25.49 -0.04 -8.67
N ARG A 197 26.40 0.04 -7.70
CA ARG A 197 27.28 -1.08 -7.36
C ARG A 197 26.55 -1.97 -6.38
N THR A 198 26.47 -3.25 -6.69
CA THR A 198 25.96 -4.26 -5.77
C THR A 198 26.96 -4.40 -4.62
N ASP A 199 26.55 -3.98 -3.43
CA ASP A 199 27.36 -4.17 -2.24
C ASP A 199 27.38 -5.65 -1.87
N LYS A 200 28.52 -6.32 -2.04
CA LYS A 200 28.66 -7.77 -1.87
C LYS A 200 28.45 -8.25 -0.43
N ASN A 201 28.42 -7.34 0.54
CA ASN A 201 28.38 -7.65 1.98
C ASN A 201 27.02 -7.36 2.65
N LYS A 202 25.94 -7.09 1.92
CA LYS A 202 24.62 -6.91 2.54
C LYS A 202 24.10 -8.24 3.09
N SER A 203 23.97 -8.32 4.41
CA SER A 203 23.25 -9.40 5.08
C SER A 203 21.83 -9.49 4.49
N ARG A 204 21.50 -10.65 3.90
CA ARG A 204 20.24 -10.88 3.19
C ARG A 204 19.04 -11.00 4.12
N PHE A 205 19.29 -11.27 5.39
CA PHE A 205 18.26 -11.45 6.41
C PHE A 205 18.74 -10.86 7.73
N TYR A 206 17.97 -9.91 8.28
CA TYR A 206 18.30 -9.27 9.55
C TYR A 206 17.18 -9.52 10.55
N PHE A 207 17.28 -10.61 11.29
CA PHE A 207 16.31 -10.96 12.34
C PHE A 207 17.03 -11.08 13.69
N ARG A 208 16.73 -10.20 14.65
CA ARG A 208 17.33 -10.22 15.98
C ARG A 208 16.26 -10.27 17.07
N LYS A 209 16.50 -11.07 18.11
CA LYS A 209 15.62 -11.22 19.29
C LYS A 209 15.30 -9.87 19.96
N LYS A 210 16.23 -8.91 19.95
CA LYS A 210 16.06 -7.55 20.45
C LYS A 210 14.78 -6.87 19.89
N PHE A 211 14.42 -7.14 18.63
CA PHE A 211 13.30 -6.53 17.92
C PHE A 211 12.05 -7.41 17.88
N THR A 212 11.98 -8.50 18.64
CA THR A 212 10.81 -9.41 18.65
C THR A 212 9.51 -8.64 18.91
N LYS A 213 9.52 -7.66 19.82
CA LYS A 213 8.33 -6.86 20.10
C LYS A 213 7.86 -6.07 18.88
N TYR A 214 8.78 -5.48 18.13
CA TYR A 214 8.47 -4.79 16.89
C TYR A 214 7.88 -5.74 15.84
N TYR A 215 8.48 -6.90 15.63
CA TYR A 215 7.96 -7.88 14.65
C TYR A 215 6.56 -8.35 15.00
N MET A 216 6.26 -8.56 16.28
CA MET A 216 4.91 -8.92 16.74
C MET A 216 3.91 -7.77 16.55
N LEU A 217 4.31 -6.53 16.76
CA LEU A 217 3.48 -5.37 16.43
C LEU A 217 3.17 -5.31 14.93
N GLU A 218 4.14 -5.59 14.06
CA GLU A 218 3.93 -5.66 12.61
C GLU A 218 2.99 -6.79 12.20
N VAL A 219 2.99 -7.94 12.93
CA VAL A 219 2.01 -9.02 12.72
C VAL A 219 0.59 -8.54 13.04
N PHE A 220 0.35 -7.99 14.22
CA PHE A 220 -0.99 -7.53 14.61
C PHE A 220 -1.47 -6.36 13.75
N TYR A 221 -0.58 -5.40 13.49
CA TYR A 221 -0.90 -4.25 12.65
C TYR A 221 -1.20 -4.67 11.21
N GLY A 222 -0.36 -5.51 10.61
CA GLY A 222 -0.59 -6.02 9.26
C GLY A 222 -1.89 -6.80 9.15
N ALA A 223 -2.18 -7.65 10.14
CA ALA A 223 -3.40 -8.44 10.17
C ALA A 223 -4.66 -7.56 10.19
N ARG A 224 -4.74 -6.58 11.11
CA ARG A 224 -5.91 -5.69 11.20
C ARG A 224 -6.07 -4.80 9.97
N LYS A 225 -4.97 -4.24 9.48
CA LYS A 225 -4.95 -3.37 8.31
C LYS A 225 -5.43 -4.09 7.05
N GLN A 226 -5.03 -5.35 6.88
CA GLN A 226 -5.36 -6.14 5.70
C GLN A 226 -6.86 -6.33 5.54
N VAL A 227 -7.61 -6.44 6.63
CA VAL A 227 -9.08 -6.55 6.58
C VAL A 227 -9.67 -5.33 5.87
N PHE A 228 -9.31 -4.11 6.27
CA PHE A 228 -9.81 -2.89 5.63
C PHE A 228 -9.27 -2.70 4.22
N PHE A 229 -7.98 -2.97 4.01
CA PHE A 229 -7.36 -2.81 2.70
C PHE A 229 -8.00 -3.71 1.64
N THR A 230 -8.30 -4.97 2.00
CA THR A 230 -8.86 -5.96 1.08
C THR A 230 -10.36 -5.84 0.96
N PHE A 231 -11.05 -5.78 2.09
CA PHE A 231 -12.50 -5.92 2.14
C PHE A 231 -13.24 -4.60 2.33
N GLY A 232 -12.58 -3.53 2.79
CA GLY A 232 -13.21 -2.23 2.96
C GLY A 232 -13.90 -1.72 1.70
N PRO A 233 -13.20 -1.55 0.57
CA PRO A 233 -13.86 -1.17 -0.70
C PRO A 233 -14.89 -2.20 -1.15
N TYR A 234 -14.61 -3.48 -0.95
CA TYR A 234 -15.47 -4.57 -1.40
C TYR A 234 -16.82 -4.61 -0.67
N VAL A 235 -16.84 -4.26 0.62
CA VAL A 235 -18.09 -4.05 1.37
C VAL A 235 -18.92 -2.93 0.76
N LEU A 236 -18.30 -1.80 0.45
CA LEU A 236 -19.01 -0.68 -0.16
C LEU A 236 -19.58 -1.03 -1.53
N ILE A 237 -18.87 -1.86 -2.30
CA ILE A 237 -19.30 -2.29 -3.64
C ILE A 237 -20.40 -3.34 -3.53
N LEU A 238 -20.15 -4.48 -2.85
CA LEU A 238 -21.07 -5.62 -2.84
C LEU A 238 -22.31 -5.37 -1.99
N PHE A 239 -22.15 -4.70 -0.85
CA PHE A 239 -23.23 -4.53 0.12
C PHE A 239 -24.05 -3.27 -0.14
N TYR A 240 -23.38 -2.16 -0.55
CA TYR A 240 -24.02 -0.85 -0.73
C TYR A 240 -24.09 -0.39 -2.19
N GLY A 241 -23.52 -1.14 -3.14
CA GLY A 241 -23.58 -0.79 -4.56
C GLY A 241 -22.74 0.42 -4.97
N ALA A 242 -21.63 0.71 -4.25
CA ALA A 242 -20.74 1.81 -4.59
C ALA A 242 -20.08 1.59 -5.95
N ASP A 243 -20.20 2.58 -6.85
CA ASP A 243 -19.53 2.55 -8.14
C ASP A 243 -18.05 2.96 -8.05
N ALA A 244 -17.31 2.80 -9.15
CA ALA A 244 -15.88 3.10 -9.20
C ALA A 244 -15.57 4.59 -8.98
N GLY A 245 -16.50 5.49 -9.32
CA GLY A 245 -16.38 6.94 -9.04
C GLY A 245 -16.36 7.20 -7.54
N VAL A 246 -17.29 6.58 -6.79
CA VAL A 246 -17.38 6.69 -5.32
C VAL A 246 -16.13 6.09 -4.67
N ILE A 247 -15.71 4.90 -5.09
CA ILE A 247 -14.50 4.25 -4.55
C ILE A 247 -13.25 5.11 -4.81
N SER A 248 -13.10 5.64 -6.02
CA SER A 248 -11.99 6.55 -6.34
C SER A 248 -12.04 7.85 -5.55
N MET A 249 -13.24 8.39 -5.28
CA MET A 249 -13.42 9.57 -4.43
C MET A 249 -12.96 9.30 -3.00
N LEU A 250 -13.28 8.14 -2.43
CA LEU A 250 -12.82 7.74 -1.09
C LEU A 250 -11.29 7.61 -1.05
N PHE A 251 -10.67 7.01 -2.06
CA PHE A 251 -9.21 6.93 -2.16
C PHE A 251 -8.57 8.32 -2.26
N ALA A 252 -9.13 9.22 -3.06
CA ALA A 252 -8.63 10.59 -3.19
C ALA A 252 -8.75 11.38 -1.88
N ILE A 253 -9.91 11.32 -1.21
CA ILE A 253 -10.13 11.99 0.08
C ILE A 253 -9.20 11.41 1.15
N SER A 254 -9.07 10.08 1.23
CA SER A 254 -8.15 9.41 2.15
C SER A 254 -6.70 9.83 1.92
N ALA A 255 -6.26 9.91 0.66
CA ALA A 255 -4.90 10.34 0.32
C ALA A 255 -4.64 11.79 0.75
N ILE A 256 -5.58 12.71 0.50
CA ILE A 256 -5.49 14.11 0.91
C ILE A 256 -5.50 14.22 2.44
N ALA A 257 -6.41 13.52 3.12
CA ALA A 257 -6.51 13.51 4.57
C ALA A 257 -5.21 13.00 5.21
N CYS A 258 -4.66 11.89 4.72
CA CYS A 258 -3.39 11.34 5.18
C CYS A 258 -2.22 12.32 4.93
N PHE A 259 -2.18 12.97 3.77
CA PHE A 259 -1.14 13.97 3.46
C PHE A 259 -1.15 15.14 4.45
N ILE A 260 -2.33 15.65 4.81
CA ILE A 260 -2.50 16.77 5.74
C ILE A 260 -2.23 16.34 7.19
N LEU A 261 -2.72 15.14 7.58
CA LEU A 261 -2.70 14.69 8.97
C LEU A 261 -1.41 13.98 9.37
N ALA A 262 -0.64 13.42 8.43
CA ALA A 262 0.60 12.71 8.75
C ALA A 262 1.61 13.55 9.57
N PRO A 263 1.88 14.84 9.26
CA PRO A 263 2.76 15.67 10.09
C PRO A 263 2.19 15.94 11.50
N LEU A 264 0.86 15.98 11.64
CA LEU A 264 0.20 16.19 12.93
C LEU A 264 0.30 14.93 13.80
N VAL A 265 0.09 13.75 13.21
CA VAL A 265 0.30 12.46 13.89
C VAL A 265 1.77 12.29 14.29
N GLY A 266 2.73 12.66 13.44
CA GLY A 266 4.15 12.67 13.79
C GLY A 266 4.44 13.54 15.02
N LYS A 267 3.94 14.78 15.05
CA LYS A 267 4.07 15.67 16.22
C LYS A 267 3.38 15.11 17.47
N LEU A 268 2.24 14.41 17.29
CA LEU A 268 1.55 13.76 18.40
C LEU A 268 2.42 12.64 19.00
N ILE A 269 3.04 11.81 18.14
CA ILE A 269 3.96 10.75 18.58
C ILE A 269 5.13 11.34 19.37
N ASP A 270 5.73 12.45 18.89
CA ASP A 270 6.83 13.12 19.58
C ASP A 270 6.40 13.68 20.95
N LYS A 271 5.15 14.17 21.06
CA LYS A 271 4.63 14.80 22.28
C LYS A 271 4.18 13.80 23.35
N VAL A 272 3.41 12.78 22.97
CA VAL A 272 2.79 11.84 23.92
C VAL A 272 3.49 10.48 24.00
N GLY A 273 4.47 10.26 23.10
CA GLY A 273 5.23 9.01 22.97
C GLY A 273 4.54 7.96 22.10
N TYR A 274 5.36 7.15 21.45
CA TYR A 274 4.91 6.11 20.51
C TYR A 274 4.01 5.06 21.17
N LYS A 275 4.29 4.66 22.42
CA LYS A 275 3.49 3.68 23.17
C LYS A 275 2.04 4.15 23.34
N THR A 276 1.84 5.40 23.75
CA THR A 276 0.51 5.98 23.95
C THR A 276 -0.28 6.01 22.63
N VAL A 277 0.36 6.39 21.53
CA VAL A 277 -0.29 6.45 20.20
C VAL A 277 -0.68 5.05 19.73
N MET A 278 0.21 4.05 19.86
CA MET A 278 -0.08 2.65 19.50
C MET A 278 -1.22 2.01 20.32
N ILE A 279 -1.50 2.52 21.51
CA ILE A 279 -2.62 2.06 22.33
C ILE A 279 -3.89 2.83 21.96
N ALA A 280 -3.80 4.15 21.82
CA ALA A 280 -4.94 5.02 21.59
C ALA A 280 -5.59 4.82 20.22
N ASP A 281 -4.81 4.51 19.15
CA ASP A 281 -5.33 4.29 17.82
C ASP A 281 -6.35 3.14 17.76
N THR A 282 -6.15 2.13 18.60
CA THR A 282 -7.04 0.97 18.67
C THR A 282 -8.43 1.31 19.22
N LEU A 283 -8.56 2.27 20.11
CA LEU A 283 -9.87 2.68 20.63
C LEU A 283 -10.74 3.24 19.48
N ILE A 284 -10.14 4.03 18.60
CA ILE A 284 -10.82 4.55 17.41
C ILE A 284 -11.09 3.41 16.42
N LEU A 285 -10.11 2.51 16.23
CA LEU A 285 -10.30 1.35 15.36
C LEU A 285 -11.49 0.47 15.77
N VAL A 286 -11.68 0.21 17.07
CA VAL A 286 -12.82 -0.59 17.55
C VAL A 286 -14.14 0.06 17.16
N ILE A 287 -14.25 1.39 17.29
CA ILE A 287 -15.43 2.15 16.86
C ILE A 287 -15.63 2.04 15.33
N VAL A 288 -14.55 2.20 14.56
CA VAL A 288 -14.58 2.06 13.09
C VAL A 288 -15.02 0.66 12.68
N CYS A 289 -14.45 -0.39 13.29
CA CYS A 289 -14.83 -1.77 13.02
C CYS A 289 -16.29 -2.03 13.37
N PHE A 290 -16.76 -1.52 14.51
CA PHE A 290 -18.14 -1.67 14.94
C PHE A 290 -19.09 -1.10 13.90
N PHE A 291 -18.93 0.16 13.53
CA PHE A 291 -19.81 0.78 12.53
C PHE A 291 -19.67 0.13 11.15
N TYR A 292 -18.46 -0.27 10.74
CA TYR A 292 -18.27 -0.91 9.45
C TYR A 292 -18.96 -2.28 9.35
N GLY A 293 -18.93 -3.06 10.43
CA GLY A 293 -19.59 -4.36 10.51
C GLY A 293 -21.11 -4.30 10.78
N PHE A 294 -21.57 -3.29 11.52
CA PHE A 294 -22.95 -3.31 12.06
C PHE A 294 -23.82 -2.13 11.63
N ALA A 295 -23.34 -1.18 10.82
CA ALA A 295 -24.09 0.00 10.43
C ALA A 295 -25.45 -0.34 9.75
N HIS A 296 -25.49 -1.41 8.96
CA HIS A 296 -26.69 -1.88 8.26
C HIS A 296 -27.78 -2.43 9.20
N HIS A 297 -27.44 -2.78 10.44
CA HIS A 297 -28.41 -3.18 11.47
C HIS A 297 -28.92 -1.98 12.27
N LEU A 298 -28.17 -0.86 12.28
CA LEU A 298 -28.45 0.30 13.14
C LEU A 298 -29.14 1.44 12.38
N PHE A 299 -28.91 1.55 11.10
CA PHE A 299 -29.35 2.68 10.26
C PHE A 299 -30.05 2.20 9.00
N SER A 300 -30.74 3.13 8.32
CA SER A 300 -31.19 2.88 6.95
C SER A 300 -30.00 2.60 6.03
N MET A 301 -30.18 1.88 4.91
CA MET A 301 -29.11 1.54 3.98
C MET A 301 -28.34 2.76 3.48
N GLU A 302 -29.03 3.86 3.20
CA GLU A 302 -28.42 5.13 2.78
C GLU A 302 -27.52 5.72 3.87
N THR A 303 -28.02 5.80 5.12
CA THR A 303 -27.23 6.29 6.26
C THR A 303 -26.07 5.37 6.59
N ALA A 304 -26.29 4.05 6.57
CA ALA A 304 -25.26 3.04 6.80
C ALA A 304 -24.13 3.16 5.76
N PHE A 305 -24.46 3.38 4.49
CA PHE A 305 -23.48 3.63 3.45
C PHE A 305 -22.59 4.84 3.75
N VAL A 306 -23.20 5.99 4.11
CA VAL A 306 -22.44 7.20 4.47
C VAL A 306 -21.56 6.96 5.70
N VAL A 307 -22.07 6.27 6.71
CA VAL A 307 -21.32 5.90 7.91
C VAL A 307 -20.10 5.03 7.54
N CYS A 308 -20.28 4.03 6.67
CA CYS A 308 -19.16 3.18 6.20
C CYS A 308 -18.14 3.99 5.37
N CYS A 309 -18.58 4.91 4.51
CA CYS A 309 -17.66 5.80 3.76
C CYS A 309 -16.80 6.65 4.71
N VAL A 310 -17.41 7.27 5.72
CA VAL A 310 -16.69 8.05 6.74
C VAL A 310 -15.70 7.17 7.51
N ASN A 311 -16.14 5.97 7.93
CA ASN A 311 -15.27 5.04 8.65
C ASN A 311 -14.11 4.51 7.78
N TYR A 312 -14.29 4.36 6.47
CA TYR A 312 -13.21 4.01 5.54
C TYR A 312 -12.10 5.08 5.52
N ILE A 313 -12.51 6.37 5.48
CA ILE A 313 -11.55 7.48 5.55
C ILE A 313 -10.87 7.52 6.92
N LEU A 314 -11.62 7.30 8.01
CA LEU A 314 -11.08 7.26 9.36
C LEU A 314 -10.06 6.12 9.54
N ASP A 315 -10.30 4.92 9.01
CA ASP A 315 -9.32 3.82 9.03
C ASP A 315 -8.02 4.20 8.32
N SER A 316 -8.12 4.86 7.16
CA SER A 316 -6.96 5.34 6.44
C SER A 316 -6.12 6.33 7.28
N VAL A 317 -6.78 7.22 8.02
CA VAL A 317 -6.11 8.20 8.90
C VAL A 317 -5.50 7.51 10.12
N ILE A 318 -6.22 6.58 10.76
CA ILE A 318 -5.73 5.81 11.92
C ILE A 318 -4.49 5.00 11.53
N SER A 319 -4.43 4.52 10.29
CA SER A 319 -3.29 3.77 9.77
C SER A 319 -1.97 4.57 9.80
N LEU A 320 -2.02 5.90 9.91
CA LEU A 320 -0.84 6.74 10.14
C LEU A 320 -0.17 6.47 11.51
N ALA A 321 -0.89 5.93 12.48
CA ALA A 321 -0.33 5.54 13.77
C ALA A 321 0.75 4.45 13.67
N SER A 322 0.83 3.73 12.53
CA SER A 322 1.93 2.80 12.25
C SER A 322 3.32 3.46 12.24
N MET A 323 3.40 4.78 12.05
CA MET A 323 4.66 5.51 12.21
C MET A 323 5.24 5.36 13.62
N ALA A 324 4.41 5.13 14.64
CA ALA A 324 4.84 4.96 16.02
C ALA A 324 5.72 3.71 16.20
N SER A 325 5.43 2.61 15.48
CA SER A 325 6.26 1.41 15.53
C SER A 325 7.67 1.64 14.95
N ASN A 326 7.77 2.48 13.92
CA ASN A 326 9.07 2.87 13.35
C ASN A 326 9.88 3.76 14.30
N VAL A 327 9.20 4.69 15.03
CA VAL A 327 9.86 5.51 16.06
C VAL A 327 10.35 4.64 17.22
N TYR A 328 9.58 3.63 17.62
CA TYR A 328 10.03 2.63 18.60
C TYR A 328 11.30 1.90 18.14
N VAL A 329 11.36 1.44 16.88
CA VAL A 329 12.59 0.81 16.33
C VAL A 329 13.75 1.77 16.34
N GLN A 330 13.52 3.03 15.98
CA GLN A 330 14.57 4.07 16.02
C GLN A 330 15.14 4.25 17.43
N ASP A 331 14.29 4.27 18.43
CA ASP A 331 14.66 4.47 19.84
C ASP A 331 15.52 3.32 20.40
N ILE A 332 15.24 2.08 19.99
CA ILE A 332 15.96 0.89 20.49
C ILE A 332 17.12 0.43 19.59
N SER A 333 17.33 1.06 18.45
CA SER A 333 18.41 0.68 17.51
C SER A 333 19.74 1.33 17.88
N ASP A 334 20.82 0.56 17.81
CA ASP A 334 22.18 1.04 18.13
C ASP A 334 22.82 1.82 16.95
N SER A 335 22.26 1.68 15.74
CA SER A 335 22.74 2.38 14.54
C SER A 335 21.66 2.59 13.50
N GLN A 336 21.85 3.57 12.61
CA GLN A 336 20.98 3.81 11.46
C GLN A 336 20.86 2.60 10.51
N GLN A 337 21.95 1.82 10.39
CA GLN A 337 21.95 0.61 9.57
C GLN A 337 21.09 -0.48 10.21
N GLU A 338 21.19 -0.67 11.52
CA GLU A 338 20.35 -1.60 12.28
C GLU A 338 18.87 -1.24 12.18
N MET A 339 18.53 0.04 12.40
CA MET A 339 17.18 0.55 12.26
C MET A 339 16.58 0.24 10.88
N ARG A 340 17.30 0.56 9.80
CA ARG A 340 16.84 0.33 8.42
C ARG A 340 16.64 -1.15 8.12
N ALA A 341 17.59 -1.99 8.54
CA ALA A 341 17.49 -3.43 8.35
C ALA A 341 16.31 -4.04 9.11
N THR A 342 16.06 -3.59 10.33
CA THR A 342 14.94 -4.01 11.17
C THR A 342 13.60 -3.61 10.57
N ILE A 343 13.45 -2.36 10.11
CA ILE A 343 12.22 -1.89 9.45
C ILE A 343 11.95 -2.69 8.18
N SER A 344 12.98 -2.97 7.37
CA SER A 344 12.84 -3.80 6.17
C SER A 344 12.38 -5.23 6.50
N THR A 345 12.89 -5.81 7.57
CA THR A 345 12.45 -7.14 8.06
C THR A 345 11.00 -7.08 8.56
N GLY A 346 10.61 -6.02 9.26
CA GLY A 346 9.23 -5.80 9.70
C GLY A 346 8.24 -5.76 8.54
N ILE A 347 8.59 -5.07 7.45
CA ILE A 347 7.77 -5.06 6.22
C ILE A 347 7.58 -6.48 5.68
N SER A 348 8.63 -7.31 5.66
CA SER A 348 8.52 -8.70 5.21
C SER A 348 7.63 -9.55 6.13
N VAL A 349 7.72 -9.34 7.45
CA VAL A 349 6.84 -9.99 8.44
C VAL A 349 5.39 -9.55 8.24
N ASN A 350 5.15 -8.27 7.95
CA ASN A 350 3.84 -7.73 7.65
C ASN A 350 3.24 -8.40 6.39
N HIS A 351 3.99 -8.51 5.28
CA HIS A 351 3.53 -9.21 4.08
C HIS A 351 3.21 -10.69 4.33
N LEU A 352 3.96 -11.35 5.20
CA LEU A 352 3.68 -12.76 5.53
C LEU A 352 2.29 -12.91 6.16
N ILE A 353 1.95 -12.06 7.13
CA ILE A 353 0.65 -12.16 7.80
C ILE A 353 -0.51 -11.69 6.90
N THR A 354 -0.29 -10.66 6.07
CA THR A 354 -1.34 -10.14 5.18
C THR A 354 -1.85 -11.18 4.19
N ILE A 355 -0.97 -12.06 3.70
CA ILE A 355 -1.32 -13.18 2.82
C ILE A 355 -2.35 -14.12 3.48
N PHE A 356 -2.10 -14.52 4.74
CA PHE A 356 -3.00 -15.41 5.47
C PHE A 356 -4.32 -14.72 5.83
N ILE A 357 -4.27 -13.46 6.24
CA ILE A 357 -5.46 -12.70 6.59
C ILE A 357 -6.35 -12.44 5.38
N ALA A 358 -5.79 -12.26 4.19
CA ALA A 358 -6.58 -12.11 2.98
C ALA A 358 -7.44 -13.37 2.68
N LEU A 359 -6.85 -14.56 2.75
CA LEU A 359 -7.58 -15.82 2.57
C LEU A 359 -8.61 -16.07 3.68
N LEU A 360 -8.16 -15.94 4.93
CA LEU A 360 -9.01 -16.17 6.10
C LEU A 360 -10.18 -15.19 6.13
N GLY A 361 -9.92 -13.91 5.84
CA GLY A 361 -10.94 -12.87 5.82
C GLY A 361 -12.00 -13.11 4.76
N GLY A 362 -11.62 -13.51 3.54
CA GLY A 362 -12.57 -13.89 2.48
C GLY A 362 -13.42 -15.09 2.86
N TRP A 363 -12.81 -16.09 3.49
CA TRP A 363 -13.53 -17.25 3.99
C TRP A 363 -14.49 -16.90 5.13
N ILE A 364 -14.05 -16.09 6.10
CA ILE A 364 -14.89 -15.68 7.24
C ILE A 364 -16.10 -14.88 6.74
N TRP A 365 -15.89 -13.91 5.86
CA TRP A 365 -16.99 -13.12 5.34
C TRP A 365 -18.00 -14.01 4.60
N ASN A 366 -17.54 -14.88 3.71
CA ASN A 366 -18.41 -15.77 2.94
C ASN A 366 -19.15 -16.81 3.82
N ALA A 367 -18.49 -17.37 4.85
CA ALA A 367 -19.05 -18.46 5.65
C ALA A 367 -19.83 -17.99 6.90
N VAL A 368 -19.46 -16.86 7.50
CA VAL A 368 -19.96 -16.41 8.81
C VAL A 368 -20.60 -15.02 8.75
N GLY A 369 -20.08 -14.14 7.90
CA GLY A 369 -20.59 -12.78 7.71
C GLY A 369 -19.56 -11.68 7.92
N ILE A 370 -19.95 -10.49 7.48
CA ILE A 370 -19.14 -9.29 7.51
C ILE A 370 -18.87 -8.84 8.96
N GLU A 371 -19.84 -9.01 9.84
CA GLU A 371 -19.75 -8.62 11.25
C GLU A 371 -18.59 -9.32 11.92
N THR A 372 -18.49 -10.64 11.71
CA THR A 372 -17.41 -11.46 12.30
C THR A 372 -16.04 -11.02 11.79
N LEU A 373 -15.95 -10.64 10.51
CA LEU A 373 -14.71 -10.16 9.90
C LEU A 373 -14.22 -8.88 10.59
N PHE A 374 -15.10 -7.90 10.81
CA PHE A 374 -14.72 -6.64 11.45
C PHE A 374 -14.54 -6.78 12.98
N VAL A 375 -15.28 -7.68 13.65
CA VAL A 375 -14.98 -8.05 15.04
C VAL A 375 -13.58 -8.65 15.15
N LEU A 376 -13.18 -9.55 14.23
CA LEU A 376 -11.82 -10.09 14.22
C LEU A 376 -10.78 -8.98 14.06
N SER A 377 -11.00 -8.02 13.15
CA SER A 377 -10.10 -6.86 12.98
C SER A 377 -9.97 -6.04 14.28
N ALA A 378 -11.09 -5.78 14.98
CA ALA A 378 -11.10 -5.10 16.26
C ALA A 378 -10.32 -5.86 17.33
N VAL A 379 -10.52 -7.20 17.43
CA VAL A 379 -9.79 -8.06 18.37
C VAL A 379 -8.28 -8.04 18.07
N LEU A 380 -7.87 -8.14 16.80
CA LEU A 380 -6.46 -8.04 16.42
C LEU A 380 -5.86 -6.67 16.78
N GLY A 381 -6.64 -5.60 16.66
CA GLY A 381 -6.26 -4.28 17.15
C GLY A 381 -6.08 -4.24 18.66
N LEU A 382 -7.01 -4.80 19.43
CA LEU A 382 -6.91 -4.90 20.89
C LEU A 382 -5.67 -5.72 21.30
N CYS A 383 -5.37 -6.82 20.61
CA CYS A 383 -4.14 -7.59 20.82
C CYS A 383 -2.89 -6.73 20.55
N ASN A 384 -2.91 -5.90 19.48
CA ASN A 384 -1.84 -4.96 19.21
C ASN A 384 -1.61 -3.98 20.36
N SER A 385 -2.68 -3.37 20.89
CA SER A 385 -2.60 -2.44 22.02
C SER A 385 -2.15 -3.11 23.32
N ALA A 386 -2.70 -4.28 23.64
CA ALA A 386 -2.27 -5.05 24.81
C ALA A 386 -0.78 -5.39 24.71
N TYR A 387 -0.31 -5.76 23.53
CA TYR A 387 1.10 -6.05 23.31
C TYR A 387 1.98 -4.79 23.35
N ALA A 388 1.53 -3.68 22.77
CA ALA A 388 2.20 -2.39 22.85
C ALA A 388 2.33 -1.90 24.30
N ALA A 389 1.34 -2.16 25.16
CA ALA A 389 1.38 -1.82 26.58
C ALA A 389 2.55 -2.49 27.33
N THR A 390 3.05 -3.64 26.84
CA THR A 390 4.21 -4.34 27.44
C THR A 390 5.58 -3.72 27.05
N ILE A 391 5.60 -2.73 26.17
CA ILE A 391 6.83 -2.04 25.78
C ILE A 391 7.29 -1.19 26.98
N LYS A 392 8.57 -1.36 27.36
CA LYS A 392 9.23 -0.47 28.32
C LYS A 392 9.76 0.73 27.56
N THR A 393 9.42 1.93 28.00
CA THR A 393 9.95 3.18 27.49
C THR A 393 11.08 3.63 28.41
N GLY A 394 12.10 4.30 27.89
CA GLY A 394 13.19 4.82 28.73
C GLY A 394 12.75 5.85 29.78
N LYS A 395 11.43 6.06 29.92
CA LYS A 395 10.79 6.90 30.94
C LYS A 395 10.04 6.08 32.03
N ASP A 396 10.05 4.74 31.89
CA ASP A 396 9.44 3.81 32.87
C ASP A 396 10.53 3.34 33.87
#